data_c6023005272d72404eb58bb24c5905b1
#
_entry.id   c6023005272d72404eb58bb24c5905b1
#
_cell.length_a   1.000
_cell.length_b   1.000
_cell.length_c   1.000
_cell.angle_alpha   90.00
_cell.angle_beta   90.00
_cell.angle_gamma   90.00
#
_symmetry.space_group_name_H-M   'P 1'
#
loop_
_entity.id
_entity.type
_entity.pdbx_description
1 polymer ?
#
loop_
_entity_poly.entity_id
_entity_poly.type
_entity_poly.pdbx_seq_one_letter_code
_entity_poly.pdbx_strand_id
1 'polypeptide(L)'
;VVAELKSQGAYFMTPEETEKVCALLFKSGSHNMNAKFVGRSPQVIAEAAKITIPAGTRVLIGEQGGVGEGYPLSYEKLTTVLAFYTVRDWQEACELSIRLLQNGIGHTMSIHTEDREMVRRFAAKPASRILVNTGGSMGGTGISTGLATSFTLGCGTCGGSSVSENVSPKHLINIKKVAFGVKNCATLVQEDKTFHHPELASQSCCQGTCGTASSPADFVASFEEKHSASGTAKEASTVSADCGGDKLAALVRELVIAMKNQ
;
A
#
# COMPACT_ATOMS: atom_id res chain seq x y z
N VAL A 1 -11.02 -10.11 24.66
CA VAL A 1 -10.32 -10.34 23.39
C VAL A 1 -9.43 -11.59 23.47
N VAL A 2 -8.42 -11.64 24.37
CA VAL A 2 -7.45 -12.77 24.45
C VAL A 2 -8.14 -14.12 24.67
N ALA A 3 -9.07 -14.20 25.62
CA ALA A 3 -9.84 -15.42 25.89
C ALA A 3 -10.59 -15.91 24.64
N GLU A 4 -11.20 -14.99 23.90
CA GLU A 4 -11.93 -15.31 22.67
C GLU A 4 -10.97 -15.76 21.56
N LEU A 5 -9.83 -15.12 21.39
CA LEU A 5 -8.81 -15.57 20.45
C LEU A 5 -8.35 -16.99 20.73
N LYS A 6 -8.11 -17.32 22.01
CA LYS A 6 -7.74 -18.67 22.43
C LYS A 6 -8.84 -19.69 22.15
N SER A 7 -10.12 -19.34 22.41
CA SER A 7 -11.26 -20.23 22.12
C SER A 7 -11.40 -20.53 20.63
N GLN A 8 -10.98 -19.59 19.76
CA GLN A 8 -10.97 -19.73 18.31
C GLN A 8 -9.71 -20.39 17.73
N GLY A 9 -8.83 -20.90 18.59
CA GLY A 9 -7.64 -21.65 18.19
C GLY A 9 -6.36 -20.82 18.07
N ALA A 10 -6.30 -19.65 18.69
CA ALA A 10 -5.05 -18.91 18.80
C ALA A 10 -4.18 -19.48 19.93
N TYR A 11 -2.91 -19.71 19.64
CA TYR A 11 -1.89 -20.07 20.59
C TYR A 11 -0.97 -18.88 20.88
N PHE A 12 -0.99 -18.40 22.12
CA PHE A 12 -0.10 -17.35 22.58
C PHE A 12 1.22 -17.97 23.02
N MET A 13 2.24 -17.70 22.24
CA MET A 13 3.60 -18.21 22.47
C MET A 13 4.25 -17.55 23.69
N THR A 14 5.10 -18.31 24.39
CA THR A 14 5.99 -17.71 25.39
C THR A 14 7.05 -16.83 24.74
N PRO A 15 7.77 -15.98 25.48
CA PRO A 15 8.88 -15.20 24.92
C PRO A 15 9.93 -16.08 24.22
N GLU A 16 10.30 -17.21 24.82
CA GLU A 16 11.30 -18.15 24.28
C GLU A 16 10.81 -18.84 23.02
N GLU A 17 9.53 -19.18 22.94
CA GLU A 17 8.91 -19.74 21.74
C GLU A 17 8.84 -18.69 20.62
N THR A 18 8.50 -17.45 21.00
CA THR A 18 8.46 -16.32 20.06
C THR A 18 9.84 -16.08 19.45
N GLU A 19 10.90 -16.10 20.24
CA GLU A 19 12.26 -15.94 19.77
C GLU A 19 12.66 -17.04 18.78
N LYS A 20 12.37 -18.32 19.09
CA LYS A 20 12.62 -19.45 18.18
C LYS A 20 11.87 -19.31 16.86
N VAL A 21 10.61 -18.90 16.91
CA VAL A 21 9.80 -18.69 15.71
C VAL A 21 10.34 -17.49 14.90
N CYS A 22 10.73 -16.40 15.54
CA CYS A 22 11.34 -15.25 14.87
C CYS A 22 12.65 -15.62 14.18
N ALA A 23 13.53 -16.35 14.83
CA ALA A 23 14.80 -16.81 14.25
C ALA A 23 14.59 -17.71 13.01
N LEU A 24 13.47 -18.45 12.96
CA LEU A 24 13.10 -19.27 11.84
C LEU A 24 12.50 -18.46 10.68
N LEU A 25 11.63 -17.50 11.02
CA LEU A 25 10.85 -16.74 10.03
C LEU A 25 11.67 -15.64 9.36
N PHE A 26 12.65 -15.05 10.03
CA PHE A 26 13.43 -13.95 9.50
C PHE A 26 14.88 -14.35 9.34
N LYS A 27 15.48 -13.96 8.22
CA LYS A 27 16.91 -14.16 8.02
C LYS A 27 17.71 -13.22 8.93
N SER A 28 18.78 -13.73 9.53
CA SER A 28 19.66 -12.92 10.36
C SER A 28 20.12 -11.65 9.60
N GLY A 29 19.98 -10.50 10.25
CA GLY A 29 20.34 -9.20 9.65
C GLY A 29 19.41 -8.70 8.54
N SER A 30 18.25 -9.31 8.36
CA SER A 30 17.26 -8.91 7.35
C SER A 30 15.85 -8.91 7.93
N HIS A 31 15.04 -7.94 7.50
CA HIS A 31 13.62 -7.88 7.84
C HIS A 31 12.75 -8.71 6.88
N ASN A 32 13.36 -9.34 5.87
CA ASN A 32 12.65 -10.13 4.89
C ASN A 32 12.31 -11.52 5.45
N MET A 33 11.05 -11.90 5.29
CA MET A 33 10.57 -13.20 5.69
C MET A 33 11.25 -14.33 4.89
N ASN A 34 11.53 -15.44 5.56
CA ASN A 34 12.00 -16.66 4.93
C ASN A 34 10.90 -17.27 4.05
N ALA A 35 11.13 -17.31 2.75
CA ALA A 35 10.15 -17.79 1.76
C ALA A 35 9.63 -19.22 2.01
N LYS A 36 10.41 -20.07 2.72
CA LYS A 36 10.00 -21.43 3.05
C LYS A 36 8.75 -21.49 3.93
N PHE A 37 8.47 -20.43 4.70
CA PHE A 37 7.38 -20.38 5.67
C PHE A 37 6.21 -19.49 5.21
N VAL A 38 6.27 -18.91 4.03
CA VAL A 38 5.15 -18.17 3.44
C VAL A 38 3.96 -19.11 3.23
N GLY A 39 2.79 -18.73 3.75
CA GLY A 39 1.55 -19.48 3.65
C GLY A 39 1.52 -20.82 4.40
N ARG A 40 2.49 -21.10 5.28
CA ARG A 40 2.53 -22.36 6.03
C ARG A 40 1.60 -22.32 7.24
N SER A 41 1.10 -23.53 7.60
CA SER A 41 0.26 -23.69 8.78
C SER A 41 1.04 -23.56 10.10
N PRO A 42 0.36 -23.26 11.23
CA PRO A 42 1.00 -23.16 12.53
C PRO A 42 1.77 -24.44 12.91
N GLN A 43 1.26 -25.61 12.53
CA GLN A 43 1.89 -26.90 12.83
C GLN A 43 3.26 -27.04 12.17
N VAL A 44 3.36 -26.68 10.89
CA VAL A 44 4.64 -26.70 10.15
C VAL A 44 5.65 -25.74 10.74
N ILE A 45 5.21 -24.56 11.17
CA ILE A 45 6.07 -23.57 11.82
C ILE A 45 6.52 -24.07 13.19
N ALA A 46 5.61 -24.61 14.00
CA ALA A 46 5.88 -25.12 15.33
C ALA A 46 6.88 -26.30 15.29
N GLU A 47 6.68 -27.24 14.38
CA GLU A 47 7.59 -28.37 14.16
C GLU A 47 9.01 -27.87 13.80
N ALA A 48 9.11 -26.95 12.84
CA ALA A 48 10.38 -26.39 12.42
C ALA A 48 11.07 -25.58 13.53
N ALA A 49 10.31 -24.85 14.35
CA ALA A 49 10.81 -24.10 15.52
C ALA A 49 11.04 -24.98 16.74
N LYS A 50 10.69 -26.28 16.68
CA LYS A 50 10.77 -27.23 17.80
C LYS A 50 10.00 -26.75 19.03
N ILE A 51 8.79 -26.27 18.83
CA ILE A 51 7.84 -25.90 19.90
C ILE A 51 6.62 -26.81 19.83
N THR A 52 6.00 -27.06 20.98
CA THR A 52 4.80 -27.90 21.09
C THR A 52 3.57 -27.04 21.19
N ILE A 53 2.62 -27.22 20.30
CA ILE A 53 1.36 -26.48 20.27
C ILE A 53 0.17 -27.43 20.35
N PRO A 54 -0.99 -27.00 20.89
CA PRO A 54 -2.21 -27.79 20.91
C PRO A 54 -2.67 -28.22 19.52
N ALA A 55 -3.24 -29.42 19.42
CA ALA A 55 -3.92 -29.83 18.20
C ALA A 55 -5.09 -28.86 17.90
N GLY A 56 -5.26 -28.50 16.64
CA GLY A 56 -6.29 -27.53 16.25
C GLY A 56 -5.85 -26.05 16.36
N THR A 57 -4.62 -25.75 16.73
CA THR A 57 -4.07 -24.39 16.66
C THR A 57 -4.17 -23.86 15.24
N ARG A 58 -4.78 -22.67 15.09
CA ARG A 58 -5.02 -22.00 13.80
C ARG A 58 -4.06 -20.85 13.53
N VAL A 59 -3.53 -20.23 14.58
CA VAL A 59 -2.62 -19.10 14.50
C VAL A 59 -1.69 -19.07 15.72
N LEU A 60 -0.44 -18.69 15.51
CA LEU A 60 0.53 -18.42 16.55
C LEU A 60 0.55 -16.91 16.82
N ILE A 61 0.53 -16.52 18.09
CA ILE A 61 0.54 -15.11 18.50
C ILE A 61 1.71 -14.87 19.43
N GLY A 62 2.53 -13.87 19.12
CA GLY A 62 3.60 -13.39 20.00
C GLY A 62 3.31 -11.98 20.51
N GLU A 63 3.30 -11.81 21.83
CA GLU A 63 3.18 -10.49 22.44
C GLU A 63 4.45 -9.67 22.16
N GLN A 64 4.27 -8.39 21.84
CA GLN A 64 5.36 -7.49 21.47
C GLN A 64 5.29 -6.18 22.26
N GLY A 65 6.43 -5.71 22.72
CA GLY A 65 6.55 -4.43 23.44
C GLY A 65 7.04 -3.26 22.57
N GLY A 66 7.41 -3.50 21.30
CA GLY A 66 7.97 -2.48 20.42
C GLY A 66 7.82 -2.77 18.95
N VAL A 67 8.33 -1.86 18.13
CA VAL A 67 8.25 -1.90 16.65
C VAL A 67 9.63 -1.61 16.07
N GLY A 68 10.01 -2.30 15.02
CA GLY A 68 11.26 -2.10 14.32
C GLY A 68 12.36 -3.07 14.73
N GLU A 69 13.59 -2.61 14.73
CA GLU A 69 14.75 -3.44 15.08
C GLU A 69 14.62 -4.00 16.51
N GLY A 70 14.93 -5.27 16.68
CA GLY A 70 14.70 -6.00 17.92
C GLY A 70 13.29 -6.57 18.11
N TYR A 71 12.34 -6.21 17.23
CA TYR A 71 10.95 -6.71 17.26
C TYR A 71 10.53 -7.30 15.90
N PRO A 72 11.06 -8.47 15.52
CA PRO A 72 10.86 -9.03 14.18
C PRO A 72 9.39 -9.23 13.81
N LEU A 73 8.53 -9.55 14.76
CA LEU A 73 7.09 -9.71 14.48
C LEU A 73 6.38 -8.40 14.13
N SER A 74 7.02 -7.24 14.23
CA SER A 74 6.48 -5.97 13.75
C SER A 74 6.55 -5.81 12.23
N TYR A 75 7.35 -6.61 11.55
CA TYR A 75 7.45 -6.61 10.09
C TYR A 75 6.39 -7.47 9.43
N GLU A 76 6.23 -7.34 8.11
CA GLU A 76 5.27 -8.13 7.34
C GLU A 76 5.54 -9.63 7.47
N LYS A 77 4.48 -10.38 7.74
CA LYS A 77 4.49 -11.84 7.86
C LYS A 77 3.39 -12.45 6.99
N LEU A 78 3.77 -13.03 5.89
CA LEU A 78 2.85 -13.73 4.98
C LEU A 78 2.63 -15.17 5.46
N THR A 79 2.27 -15.35 6.72
CA THR A 79 2.10 -16.65 7.36
C THR A 79 1.12 -16.58 8.54
N THR A 80 0.86 -17.71 9.20
CA THR A 80 -0.06 -17.85 10.33
C THR A 80 0.57 -17.46 11.67
N VAL A 81 1.39 -16.41 11.69
CA VAL A 81 2.01 -15.84 12.90
C VAL A 81 1.65 -14.37 13.00
N LEU A 82 1.14 -13.92 14.14
CA LEU A 82 0.72 -12.55 14.39
C LEU A 82 1.51 -11.92 15.54
N ALA A 83 1.77 -10.63 15.44
CA ALA A 83 2.16 -9.81 16.58
C ALA A 83 0.91 -9.38 17.35
N PHE A 84 0.99 -9.32 18.65
CA PHE A 84 -0.05 -8.82 19.52
C PHE A 84 0.51 -7.72 20.42
N TYR A 85 -0.24 -6.63 20.51
CA TYR A 85 0.13 -5.46 21.31
C TYR A 85 -1.03 -5.10 22.22
N THR A 86 -0.70 -4.76 23.47
CA THR A 86 -1.64 -4.19 24.43
C THR A 86 -1.32 -2.72 24.59
N VAL A 87 -2.32 -1.87 24.46
CA VAL A 87 -2.21 -0.42 24.57
C VAL A 87 -3.21 0.13 25.58
N ARG A 88 -2.95 1.30 26.14
CA ARG A 88 -3.77 1.90 27.20
C ARG A 88 -5.03 2.54 26.68
N ASP A 89 -4.93 3.18 25.51
CA ASP A 89 -6.01 3.99 24.95
C ASP A 89 -5.93 4.02 23.41
N TRP A 90 -6.89 4.68 22.79
CA TRP A 90 -6.97 4.79 21.34
C TRP A 90 -5.86 5.66 20.74
N GLN A 91 -5.32 6.63 21.46
CA GLN A 91 -4.22 7.47 21.00
C GLN A 91 -2.96 6.62 20.82
N GLU A 92 -2.62 5.85 21.83
CA GLU A 92 -1.49 4.91 21.77
C GLU A 92 -1.72 3.84 20.68
N ALA A 93 -2.95 3.31 20.55
CA ALA A 93 -3.30 2.40 19.46
C ALA A 93 -3.06 3.02 18.08
N CYS A 94 -3.44 4.28 17.91
CA CYS A 94 -3.27 5.01 16.68
C CYS A 94 -1.78 5.22 16.33
N GLU A 95 -0.98 5.70 17.27
CA GLU A 95 0.45 5.92 17.10
C GLU A 95 1.18 4.62 16.79
N LEU A 96 0.88 3.56 17.53
CA LEU A 96 1.44 2.24 17.31
C LEU A 96 1.08 1.70 15.92
N SER A 97 -0.18 1.84 15.53
CA SER A 97 -0.65 1.39 14.20
C SER A 97 0.07 2.11 13.07
N ILE A 98 0.34 3.40 13.20
CA ILE A 98 1.12 4.15 12.20
C ILE A 98 2.57 3.68 12.16
N ARG A 99 3.17 3.41 13.31
CA ARG A 99 4.54 2.86 13.37
C ARG A 99 4.62 1.48 12.73
N LEU A 100 3.62 0.63 12.92
CA LEU A 100 3.52 -0.69 12.28
C LEU A 100 3.31 -0.61 10.78
N LEU A 101 2.58 0.42 10.30
CA LEU A 101 2.33 0.64 8.88
C LEU A 101 3.58 1.05 8.10
N GLN A 102 4.69 1.43 8.72
CA GLN A 102 5.84 1.99 8.01
C GLN A 102 6.38 1.09 6.89
N ASN A 103 6.34 -0.23 7.08
CA ASN A 103 6.74 -1.20 6.06
C ASN A 103 5.63 -1.54 5.04
N GLY A 104 4.46 -0.96 5.20
CA GLY A 104 3.28 -1.10 4.33
C GLY A 104 2.45 0.17 4.31
N ILE A 105 3.12 1.34 4.44
CA ILE A 105 2.46 2.64 4.49
C ILE A 105 1.54 2.83 3.28
N GLY A 106 0.38 3.40 3.52
CA GLY A 106 -0.63 3.57 2.49
C GLY A 106 -1.51 2.34 2.25
N HIS A 107 -1.22 1.16 2.83
CA HIS A 107 -1.96 -0.05 2.52
C HIS A 107 -3.34 -0.10 3.19
N THR A 108 -3.50 -0.77 4.30
CA THR A 108 -4.81 -1.08 4.90
C THR A 108 -4.73 -1.12 6.42
N MET A 109 -5.72 -0.52 7.08
CA MET A 109 -5.96 -0.66 8.51
C MET A 109 -7.35 -1.23 8.76
N SER A 110 -7.52 -2.00 9.84
CA SER A 110 -8.82 -2.46 10.32
C SER A 110 -9.09 -1.93 11.71
N ILE A 111 -10.34 -1.52 11.97
CA ILE A 111 -10.78 -1.08 13.28
C ILE A 111 -12.11 -1.77 13.63
N HIS A 112 -12.21 -2.26 14.85
CA HIS A 112 -13.44 -2.83 15.39
C HIS A 112 -13.96 -1.91 16.49
N THR A 113 -15.03 -1.18 16.21
CA THR A 113 -15.63 -0.20 17.12
C THR A 113 -17.05 0.15 16.67
N GLU A 114 -17.89 0.55 17.61
CA GLU A 114 -19.21 1.17 17.36
C GLU A 114 -19.13 2.71 17.35
N ASP A 115 -18.01 3.27 17.83
CA ASP A 115 -17.80 4.71 17.88
C ASP A 115 -17.42 5.28 16.50
N ARG A 116 -18.38 5.97 15.89
CA ARG A 116 -18.21 6.61 14.57
C ARG A 116 -17.18 7.75 14.59
N GLU A 117 -17.02 8.43 15.70
CA GLU A 117 -16.00 9.48 15.82
C GLU A 117 -14.60 8.87 15.81
N MET A 118 -14.44 7.73 16.46
CA MET A 118 -13.20 6.96 16.39
C MET A 118 -12.86 6.54 14.95
N VAL A 119 -13.86 6.07 14.19
CA VAL A 119 -13.67 5.74 12.76
C VAL A 119 -13.19 6.96 11.97
N ARG A 120 -13.79 8.15 12.19
CA ARG A 120 -13.37 9.40 11.51
C ARG A 120 -11.92 9.75 11.81
N ARG A 121 -11.50 9.61 13.08
CA ARG A 121 -10.11 9.90 13.49
C ARG A 121 -9.12 8.96 12.82
N PHE A 122 -9.46 7.67 12.71
CA PHE A 122 -8.62 6.70 12.00
C PHE A 122 -8.67 6.89 10.48
N ALA A 123 -9.77 7.35 9.91
CA ALA A 123 -9.89 7.63 8.48
C ALA A 123 -8.91 8.70 7.97
N ALA A 124 -8.40 9.56 8.85
CA ALA A 124 -7.38 10.57 8.51
C ALA A 124 -5.94 10.00 8.46
N LYS A 125 -5.74 8.71 8.69
CA LYS A 125 -4.41 8.10 8.74
C LYS A 125 -3.91 7.68 7.35
N PRO A 126 -2.58 7.51 7.16
CA PRO A 126 -1.99 7.24 5.85
C PRO A 126 -2.21 5.78 5.42
N ALA A 127 -3.46 5.39 5.25
CA ALA A 127 -3.85 4.10 4.69
C ALA A 127 -4.94 4.32 3.62
N SER A 128 -4.83 3.62 2.51
CA SER A 128 -5.81 3.72 1.42
C SER A 128 -7.14 3.06 1.75
N ARG A 129 -7.16 2.16 2.73
CA ARG A 129 -8.37 1.47 3.19
C ARG A 129 -8.42 1.45 4.70
N ILE A 130 -9.54 1.92 5.26
CA ILE A 130 -9.89 1.74 6.67
C ILE A 130 -11.10 0.82 6.70
N LEU A 131 -10.89 -0.39 7.19
CA LEU A 131 -11.92 -1.42 7.28
C LEU A 131 -12.57 -1.36 8.66
N VAL A 132 -13.88 -1.32 8.70
CA VAL A 132 -14.63 -1.19 9.97
C VAL A 132 -15.42 -2.47 10.22
N ASN A 133 -15.21 -3.07 11.38
CA ASN A 133 -15.94 -4.25 11.88
C ASN A 133 -15.92 -5.45 10.91
N THR A 134 -14.83 -5.62 10.19
CA THR A 134 -14.60 -6.76 9.28
C THR A 134 -13.16 -7.22 9.33
N GLY A 135 -12.90 -8.46 8.97
CA GLY A 135 -11.55 -9.02 8.89
C GLY A 135 -10.73 -8.36 7.80
N GLY A 136 -9.44 -8.09 8.07
CA GLY A 136 -8.55 -7.35 7.16
C GLY A 136 -8.48 -7.92 5.75
N SER A 137 -8.29 -9.23 5.59
CA SER A 137 -8.22 -9.87 4.27
C SER A 137 -9.56 -9.86 3.55
N MET A 138 -10.63 -10.29 4.22
CA MET A 138 -11.98 -10.35 3.64
C MET A 138 -12.50 -8.96 3.26
N GLY A 139 -12.32 -7.99 4.13
CA GLY A 139 -12.74 -6.62 3.90
C GLY A 139 -11.92 -5.92 2.83
N GLY A 140 -10.60 -6.05 2.91
CA GLY A 140 -9.67 -5.41 1.97
C GLY A 140 -9.80 -5.91 0.54
N THR A 141 -10.03 -7.20 0.36
CA THR A 141 -10.26 -7.81 -0.96
C THR A 141 -11.65 -7.57 -1.54
N GLY A 142 -12.55 -6.92 -0.80
CA GLY A 142 -13.91 -6.60 -1.24
C GLY A 142 -14.93 -7.71 -1.03
N ILE A 143 -14.56 -8.84 -0.39
CA ILE A 143 -15.49 -9.97 -0.19
C ILE A 143 -16.57 -9.62 0.83
N SER A 144 -16.21 -8.93 1.91
CA SER A 144 -17.14 -8.54 2.98
C SER A 144 -17.46 -7.03 3.02
N THR A 145 -17.05 -6.29 1.99
CA THR A 145 -17.28 -4.84 1.87
C THR A 145 -17.76 -4.49 0.46
N GLY A 146 -18.12 -3.22 0.23
CA GLY A 146 -18.47 -2.70 -1.09
C GLY A 146 -17.26 -2.32 -1.97
N LEU A 147 -16.04 -2.66 -1.58
CA LEU A 147 -14.86 -2.44 -2.40
C LEU A 147 -14.85 -3.35 -3.62
N ALA A 148 -14.23 -2.91 -4.71
CA ALA A 148 -14.03 -3.78 -5.89
C ALA A 148 -13.26 -5.04 -5.49
N THR A 149 -13.74 -6.20 -5.91
CA THR A 149 -13.08 -7.48 -5.57
C THR A 149 -11.72 -7.57 -6.27
N SER A 150 -10.65 -7.69 -5.50
CA SER A 150 -9.29 -7.84 -6.00
C SER A 150 -8.34 -8.35 -4.91
N PHE A 151 -7.33 -9.12 -5.32
CA PHE A 151 -6.20 -9.47 -4.46
C PHE A 151 -5.01 -8.52 -4.63
N THR A 152 -5.04 -7.63 -5.62
CA THR A 152 -4.03 -6.59 -5.80
C THR A 152 -4.57 -5.29 -5.26
N LEU A 153 -3.98 -4.82 -4.16
CA LEU A 153 -4.44 -3.66 -3.41
C LEU A 153 -3.43 -2.52 -3.55
N GLY A 154 -3.88 -1.39 -4.13
CA GLY A 154 -3.04 -0.21 -4.25
C GLY A 154 -2.77 0.45 -2.89
N CYS A 155 -1.60 1.01 -2.71
CA CYS A 155 -1.19 1.72 -1.49
C CYS A 155 -1.24 3.25 -1.65
N GLY A 156 -1.58 3.75 -2.83
CA GLY A 156 -1.68 5.17 -3.14
C GLY A 156 -0.34 5.91 -3.01
N THR A 157 -0.41 7.21 -3.02
CA THR A 157 0.77 8.09 -2.98
C THR A 157 1.63 7.85 -1.74
N CYS A 158 1.03 7.65 -0.57
CA CYS A 158 1.76 7.37 0.67
C CYS A 158 2.61 6.10 0.57
N GLY A 159 2.14 5.09 -0.14
CA GLY A 159 2.85 3.82 -0.36
C GLY A 159 3.72 3.81 -1.63
N GLY A 160 3.87 4.94 -2.32
CA GLY A 160 4.62 5.02 -3.58
C GLY A 160 3.94 4.30 -4.75
N SER A 161 2.64 4.04 -4.67
CA SER A 161 1.85 3.37 -5.70
C SER A 161 1.03 4.39 -6.50
N SER A 162 0.89 4.15 -7.80
CA SER A 162 0.05 4.99 -8.68
C SER A 162 -1.46 4.77 -8.48
N VAL A 163 -1.85 3.72 -7.77
CA VAL A 163 -3.25 3.35 -7.50
C VAL A 163 -3.47 3.23 -6.01
N SER A 164 -4.54 3.83 -5.49
CA SER A 164 -4.98 3.72 -4.08
C SER A 164 -6.14 2.73 -3.90
N GLU A 165 -6.77 2.32 -4.99
CA GLU A 165 -7.92 1.42 -4.99
C GLU A 165 -7.51 -0.05 -5.12
N ASN A 166 -8.50 -0.94 -4.99
CA ASN A 166 -8.38 -2.33 -5.42
C ASN A 166 -8.21 -2.36 -6.93
N VAL A 167 -7.12 -2.98 -7.40
CA VAL A 167 -6.78 -2.99 -8.82
C VAL A 167 -7.80 -3.84 -9.58
N SER A 168 -8.38 -3.27 -10.61
CA SER A 168 -9.37 -3.89 -11.48
C SER A 168 -9.00 -3.68 -12.95
N PRO A 169 -9.68 -4.30 -13.92
CA PRO A 169 -9.38 -4.12 -15.33
C PRO A 169 -9.35 -2.65 -15.80
N LYS A 170 -10.12 -1.76 -15.16
CA LYS A 170 -10.11 -0.33 -15.48
C LYS A 170 -8.73 0.34 -15.34
N HIS A 171 -7.86 -0.21 -14.50
CA HIS A 171 -6.50 0.30 -14.27
C HIS A 171 -5.49 -0.16 -15.34
N LEU A 172 -5.89 -1.13 -16.17
CA LEU A 172 -5.06 -1.73 -17.22
C LEU A 172 -5.42 -1.20 -18.61
N ILE A 173 -6.48 -0.38 -18.73
CA ILE A 173 -6.94 0.19 -19.98
C ILE A 173 -6.65 1.68 -20.05
N ASN A 174 -6.33 2.17 -21.24
CA ASN A 174 -6.19 3.60 -21.47
C ASN A 174 -7.57 4.22 -21.81
N ILE A 175 -8.14 4.93 -20.84
CA ILE A 175 -9.43 5.61 -20.99
C ILE A 175 -9.18 7.00 -21.59
N LYS A 176 -9.56 7.19 -22.87
CA LYS A 176 -9.53 8.51 -23.50
C LYS A 176 -10.80 9.29 -23.11
N LYS A 177 -10.61 10.55 -22.79
CA LYS A 177 -11.70 11.49 -22.52
C LYS A 177 -11.74 12.54 -23.62
N VAL A 178 -12.92 12.78 -24.17
CA VAL A 178 -13.19 13.91 -25.08
C VAL A 178 -13.91 14.97 -24.25
N ALA A 179 -13.32 16.15 -24.18
CA ALA A 179 -13.88 17.25 -23.39
C ALA A 179 -14.15 18.44 -24.31
N PHE A 180 -15.38 18.96 -24.26
CA PHE A 180 -15.77 20.16 -24.96
C PHE A 180 -15.66 21.38 -24.05
N GLY A 181 -15.25 22.52 -24.60
CA GLY A 181 -15.25 23.78 -23.87
C GLY A 181 -16.70 24.20 -23.55
N VAL A 182 -17.00 24.33 -22.27
CA VAL A 182 -18.31 24.74 -21.74
C VAL A 182 -18.30 26.16 -21.14
N LYS A 183 -17.11 26.73 -20.96
CA LYS A 183 -16.91 28.07 -20.40
C LYS A 183 -15.95 28.86 -21.29
N ASN A 184 -16.20 30.16 -21.42
CA ASN A 184 -15.28 31.05 -22.12
C ASN A 184 -14.16 31.50 -21.18
N CYS A 185 -12.90 31.27 -21.57
CA CYS A 185 -11.74 31.66 -20.73
C CYS A 185 -11.72 33.18 -20.43
N ALA A 186 -12.17 34.02 -21.32
CA ALA A 186 -12.24 35.47 -21.10
C ALA A 186 -13.20 35.85 -19.96
N THR A 187 -14.32 35.13 -19.80
CA THR A 187 -15.25 35.36 -18.70
C THR A 187 -14.71 34.81 -17.37
N LEU A 188 -14.00 33.67 -17.40
CA LEU A 188 -13.37 33.12 -16.20
C LEU A 188 -12.32 34.06 -15.60
N VAL A 189 -11.51 34.70 -16.45
CA VAL A 189 -10.50 35.67 -16.00
C VAL A 189 -11.15 36.92 -15.36
N GLN A 190 -12.38 37.29 -15.77
CA GLN A 190 -13.11 38.41 -15.14
C GLN A 190 -13.75 38.03 -13.80
N GLU A 191 -14.22 36.79 -13.68
CA GLU A 191 -14.80 36.26 -12.43
C GLU A 191 -13.74 36.07 -11.34
N ASP A 192 -12.49 35.79 -11.70
CA ASP A 192 -11.41 35.48 -10.78
C ASP A 192 -10.74 36.71 -10.11
N LYS A 193 -11.23 37.93 -10.39
CA LYS A 193 -10.78 39.14 -9.70
C LYS A 193 -11.10 39.15 -8.20
N THR A 194 -11.91 38.21 -7.72
CA THR A 194 -12.27 38.04 -6.30
C THR A 194 -11.48 36.91 -5.61
N PHE A 195 -10.70 36.13 -6.35
CA PHE A 195 -9.86 35.11 -5.76
C PHE A 195 -8.58 35.75 -5.22
N HIS A 196 -8.71 36.37 -4.05
CA HIS A 196 -7.55 36.70 -3.25
C HIS A 196 -7.01 35.36 -2.70
N HIS A 197 -5.89 34.87 -3.25
CA HIS A 197 -5.06 33.93 -2.53
C HIS A 197 -4.57 34.62 -1.24
N PRO A 198 -5.10 34.30 -0.05
CA PRO A 198 -4.51 34.80 1.15
C PRO A 198 -3.15 34.12 1.31
N GLU A 199 -2.09 34.88 1.08
CA GLU A 199 -0.79 34.64 1.66
C GLU A 199 -0.01 33.36 1.31
N LEU A 200 0.11 33.02 0.02
CA LEU A 200 1.30 32.26 -0.41
C LEU A 200 2.55 33.15 -0.59
N ALA A 201 2.39 34.46 -0.39
CA ALA A 201 3.45 35.45 -0.61
C ALA A 201 4.39 35.70 0.59
N SER A 202 4.22 35.01 1.74
CA SER A 202 5.04 35.25 2.91
C SER A 202 5.64 34.05 3.64
N GLN A 203 5.58 32.86 3.10
CA GLN A 203 6.44 31.80 3.60
C GLN A 203 7.67 31.69 2.69
N SER A 204 8.70 32.43 3.04
CA SER A 204 10.09 32.19 2.63
C SER A 204 10.47 30.75 3.00
N CYS A 205 10.10 29.81 2.15
CA CYS A 205 10.61 28.46 2.21
C CYS A 205 11.86 28.40 1.34
N CYS A 206 12.99 28.14 1.96
CA CYS A 206 14.29 27.89 1.37
C CYS A 206 15.10 29.15 0.98
N GLN A 207 15.95 29.58 1.88
CA GLN A 207 17.22 30.25 1.54
C GLN A 207 18.10 29.22 0.80
N GLY A 208 17.84 29.06 -0.48
CA GLY A 208 18.66 28.31 -1.42
C GLY A 208 18.31 28.83 -2.80
N THR A 209 19.27 29.43 -3.47
CA THR A 209 19.21 30.08 -4.76
C THR A 209 18.31 29.34 -5.77
N CYS A 210 17.04 29.67 -5.79
CA CYS A 210 16.15 29.35 -6.89
C CYS A 210 16.13 30.55 -7.82
N GLY A 211 16.77 30.43 -8.98
CA GLY A 211 16.78 31.47 -10.00
C GLY A 211 15.33 31.81 -10.39
N THR A 212 15.02 33.09 -10.40
CA THR A 212 13.76 33.65 -10.81
C THR A 212 13.53 33.42 -12.29
N ALA A 213 12.80 32.35 -12.65
CA ALA A 213 12.23 32.25 -13.98
C ALA A 213 11.01 33.17 -14.05
N SER A 214 11.12 34.22 -14.81
CA SER A 214 10.12 35.30 -14.87
C SER A 214 9.01 35.05 -15.90
N SER A 215 9.07 33.96 -16.68
CA SER A 215 8.05 33.60 -17.65
C SER A 215 8.00 32.09 -17.94
N PRO A 216 6.88 31.56 -18.47
CA PRO A 216 6.80 30.17 -18.94
C PRO A 216 7.84 29.83 -20.02
N ALA A 217 8.25 30.81 -20.84
CA ALA A 217 9.28 30.63 -21.86
C ALA A 217 10.66 30.38 -21.23
N ASP A 218 10.98 31.05 -20.11
CA ASP A 218 12.24 30.87 -19.40
C ASP A 218 12.33 29.50 -18.73
N PHE A 219 11.18 28.94 -18.32
CA PHE A 219 11.10 27.58 -17.78
C PHE A 219 11.41 26.53 -18.84
N VAL A 220 10.85 26.67 -20.05
CA VAL A 220 11.10 25.76 -21.17
C VAL A 220 12.57 25.82 -21.61
N ALA A 221 13.13 27.03 -21.73
CA ALA A 221 14.52 27.23 -22.09
C ALA A 221 15.48 26.60 -21.06
N SER A 222 15.19 26.73 -19.76
CA SER A 222 16.01 26.12 -18.69
C SER A 222 15.94 24.59 -18.68
N PHE A 223 14.87 24.01 -19.21
CA PHE A 223 14.71 22.56 -19.33
C PHE A 223 15.49 22.00 -20.52
N GLU A 224 15.49 22.73 -21.63
CA GLU A 224 16.27 22.35 -22.83
C GLU A 224 17.78 22.46 -22.59
N GLU A 225 18.24 23.47 -21.86
CA GLU A 225 19.66 23.66 -21.54
C GLU A 225 20.23 22.56 -20.63
N LYS A 226 19.42 22.03 -19.68
CA LYS A 226 19.82 20.94 -18.79
C LYS A 226 19.89 19.56 -19.50
N HIS A 227 19.17 19.38 -20.60
CA HIS A 227 19.16 18.12 -21.34
C HIS A 227 20.09 18.10 -22.55
N SER A 228 20.60 19.25 -23.00
CA SER A 228 21.59 19.32 -24.08
C SER A 228 23.05 19.13 -23.64
N ALA A 229 23.33 19.18 -22.34
CA ALA A 229 24.69 19.08 -21.80
C ALA A 229 25.19 17.65 -21.49
N SER A 230 24.44 16.61 -21.80
CA SER A 230 24.88 15.20 -21.65
C SER A 230 24.88 14.53 -23.02
N GLY A 231 25.79 14.98 -23.88
CA GLY A 231 26.00 14.39 -25.20
C GLY A 231 27.17 13.46 -25.23
N THR A 232 26.94 12.20 -25.46
CA THR A 232 27.70 11.38 -26.40
C THR A 232 26.77 10.32 -26.93
N ALA A 233 26.33 10.53 -28.15
CA ALA A 233 25.57 9.56 -28.91
C ALA A 233 26.41 8.29 -29.10
N LYS A 234 25.98 7.19 -28.51
CA LYS A 234 26.28 5.86 -29.02
C LYS A 234 25.21 5.50 -30.04
N GLU A 235 25.65 5.16 -31.23
CA GLU A 235 24.85 4.72 -32.35
C GLU A 235 23.79 3.70 -31.88
N ALA A 236 22.53 4.06 -32.04
CA ALA A 236 21.42 3.14 -31.88
C ALA A 236 21.37 2.27 -33.15
N SER A 237 21.74 1.02 -33.02
CA SER A 237 21.42 0.00 -34.01
C SER A 237 19.90 -0.04 -34.21
N THR A 238 19.45 0.14 -35.42
CA THR A 238 18.07 0.00 -35.86
C THR A 238 17.61 -1.43 -35.60
N VAL A 239 16.92 -1.64 -34.48
CA VAL A 239 16.08 -2.81 -34.30
C VAL A 239 14.73 -2.49 -34.91
N SER A 240 14.45 -3.12 -36.06
CA SER A 240 13.13 -3.10 -36.68
C SER A 240 12.11 -3.64 -35.68
N ALA A 241 11.22 -2.78 -35.20
CA ALA A 241 10.10 -3.18 -34.39
C ALA A 241 9.08 -3.89 -35.28
N ASP A 242 9.22 -5.20 -35.36
CA ASP A 242 8.13 -6.06 -35.82
C ASP A 242 7.11 -6.13 -34.67
N CYS A 243 6.10 -5.26 -34.79
CA CYS A 243 5.03 -5.14 -33.83
C CYS A 243 4.17 -6.40 -33.88
N GLY A 244 4.37 -7.30 -32.91
CA GLY A 244 3.51 -8.46 -32.68
C GLY A 244 2.03 -8.15 -32.34
N GLY A 245 1.47 -7.09 -32.91
CA GLY A 245 0.07 -6.68 -32.75
C GLY A 245 -0.92 -7.74 -33.20
N ASP A 246 -0.59 -8.49 -34.24
CA ASP A 246 -1.49 -9.50 -34.78
C ASP A 246 -1.64 -10.74 -33.86
N LYS A 247 -0.59 -11.13 -33.15
CA LYS A 247 -0.67 -12.25 -32.20
C LYS A 247 -1.50 -11.90 -30.97
N LEU A 248 -1.37 -10.68 -30.46
CA LEU A 248 -2.17 -10.22 -29.33
C LEU A 248 -3.64 -10.09 -29.70
N ALA A 249 -3.94 -9.56 -30.91
CA ALA A 249 -5.30 -9.45 -31.43
C ALA A 249 -5.95 -10.81 -31.65
N ALA A 250 -5.19 -11.83 -32.09
CA ALA A 250 -5.67 -13.20 -32.24
C ALA A 250 -6.00 -13.82 -30.86
N LEU A 251 -5.13 -13.65 -29.87
CA LEU A 251 -5.32 -14.15 -28.51
C LEU A 251 -6.55 -13.53 -27.84
N VAL A 252 -6.75 -12.24 -28.00
CA VAL A 252 -7.94 -11.52 -27.48
C VAL A 252 -9.22 -12.01 -28.16
N ARG A 253 -9.20 -12.29 -29.47
CA ARG A 253 -10.36 -12.87 -30.18
C ARG A 253 -10.71 -14.26 -29.68
N GLU A 254 -9.74 -15.12 -29.46
CA GLU A 254 -9.96 -16.46 -28.89
C GLU A 254 -10.54 -16.40 -27.48
N LEU A 255 -10.04 -15.49 -26.64
CA LEU A 255 -10.54 -15.28 -25.27
C LEU A 255 -12.01 -14.80 -25.28
N VAL A 256 -12.37 -13.88 -26.17
CA VAL A 256 -13.74 -13.36 -26.31
C VAL A 256 -14.70 -14.46 -26.84
N ILE A 257 -14.24 -15.34 -27.71
CA ILE A 257 -15.04 -16.46 -28.21
C ILE A 257 -15.25 -17.48 -27.09
N ALA A 258 -14.22 -17.81 -26.30
CA ALA A 258 -14.32 -18.71 -25.16
C ALA A 258 -15.28 -18.22 -24.08
N MET A 259 -15.34 -16.89 -23.84
CA MET A 259 -16.26 -16.28 -22.86
C MET A 259 -17.72 -16.20 -23.37
N LYS A 260 -17.98 -16.30 -24.67
CA LYS A 260 -19.35 -16.33 -25.23
C LYS A 260 -19.98 -17.72 -25.25
N ASN A 261 -19.18 -18.75 -25.03
CA ASN A 261 -19.62 -20.15 -25.09
C ASN A 261 -19.74 -20.79 -23.69
N GLN A 262 -19.66 -19.98 -22.61
CA GLN A 262 -20.02 -20.33 -21.24
C GLN A 262 -21.31 -19.58 -20.83
#